data_cb636ebecb1ac4922a33fba7910fe858
#
_entry.id   cb636ebecb1ac4922a33fba7910fe858
#
_cell.length_a   1.000
_cell.length_b   1.000
_cell.length_c   1.000
_cell.angle_alpha   90.00
_cell.angle_beta   90.00
_cell.angle_gamma   90.00
#
_symmetry.space_group_name_H-M   'P 1'
#
loop_
_entity.id
_entity.type
_entity.pdbx_description
1 polymer ?
#
loop_
_entity_poly.entity_id
_entity_poly.type
_entity_poly.pdbx_seq_one_letter_code
_entity_poly.pdbx_strand_id
1 'polypeptide(L)'
;MTGIGYSSQEHKMDTNEIKIRPATEADAAEILNIYAPYITDTAITFEYDVPTLEEFTGRIRHTLEKYPYLVAVRDSEIIGYAYAGAFYGRAAYDWSAETTIYVKKGCSHSGVGKLLYQELETALKAQNIINLYACIGYPEEDDEYLTKNSKQFHEHLGYRLIGEFRKCGYKFGRWYHMVWMEKMIGEHPEKPEQVKRFSEI
;
A
#
# COMPACT_ATOMS: atom_id res chain seq x y z
N MET A 1 9.10 -9.82 61.37
CA MET A 1 8.01 -9.76 60.37
C MET A 1 8.42 -8.74 59.30
N THR A 2 8.98 -9.22 58.21
CA THR A 2 9.49 -8.40 57.10
C THR A 2 8.54 -8.61 55.94
N GLY A 3 7.75 -7.58 55.63
CA GLY A 3 6.85 -7.56 54.47
C GLY A 3 7.62 -7.36 53.18
N ILE A 4 7.52 -8.30 52.26
CA ILE A 4 8.06 -8.19 50.91
C ILE A 4 7.00 -7.46 50.06
N GLY A 5 7.30 -6.23 49.68
CA GLY A 5 6.48 -5.46 48.75
C GLY A 5 6.70 -5.98 47.34
N TYR A 6 5.64 -6.53 46.76
CA TYR A 6 5.58 -6.79 45.30
C TYR A 6 5.40 -5.46 44.57
N SER A 7 6.47 -5.00 43.88
CA SER A 7 6.39 -3.92 42.91
C SER A 7 5.79 -4.51 41.63
N SER A 8 4.53 -4.20 41.36
CA SER A 8 3.91 -4.36 40.06
C SER A 8 4.51 -3.37 39.10
N GLN A 9 5.46 -3.82 38.27
CA GLN A 9 5.87 -3.06 37.09
C GLN A 9 4.70 -3.09 36.09
N GLU A 10 3.91 -2.04 36.10
CA GLU A 10 3.03 -1.73 34.99
C GLU A 10 3.91 -1.55 33.75
N HIS A 11 3.85 -2.48 32.80
CA HIS A 11 4.34 -2.29 31.46
C HIS A 11 3.53 -1.13 30.87
N LYS A 12 4.10 0.09 30.89
CA LYS A 12 3.64 1.17 30.01
C LYS A 12 3.76 0.63 28.58
N MET A 13 2.62 0.29 27.97
CA MET A 13 2.56 0.09 26.53
C MET A 13 3.07 1.36 25.89
N ASP A 14 4.10 1.22 25.06
CA ASP A 14 4.68 2.31 24.29
C ASP A 14 3.63 2.74 23.26
N THR A 15 2.86 3.80 23.57
CA THR A 15 1.72 4.27 22.80
C THR A 15 2.10 4.82 21.41
N ASN A 16 3.35 4.64 20.97
CA ASN A 16 3.86 5.13 19.70
C ASN A 16 4.21 4.00 18.72
N GLU A 17 3.98 2.73 19.08
CA GLU A 17 4.32 1.57 18.26
C GLU A 17 3.30 1.39 17.12
N ILE A 18 3.79 1.40 15.87
CA ILE A 18 2.99 1.10 14.69
C ILE A 18 2.96 -0.41 14.49
N LYS A 19 1.76 -0.99 14.47
CA LYS A 19 1.55 -2.42 14.19
C LYS A 19 0.99 -2.61 12.78
N ILE A 20 1.61 -3.52 12.02
CA ILE A 20 1.09 -3.91 10.70
C ILE A 20 0.32 -5.23 10.88
N ARG A 21 -0.88 -5.30 10.29
CA ARG A 21 -1.69 -6.52 10.26
C ARG A 21 -2.46 -6.65 8.95
N PRO A 22 -2.89 -7.86 8.59
CA PRO A 22 -3.87 -8.01 7.52
C PRO A 22 -5.13 -7.19 7.78
N ALA A 23 -5.69 -6.63 6.71
CA ALA A 23 -6.99 -5.99 6.73
C ALA A 23 -8.10 -7.05 6.76
N THR A 24 -9.27 -6.63 7.23
CA THR A 24 -10.52 -7.38 7.16
C THR A 24 -11.60 -6.51 6.52
N GLU A 25 -12.71 -7.09 6.13
CA GLU A 25 -13.85 -6.33 5.61
C GLU A 25 -14.40 -5.31 6.64
N ALA A 26 -14.23 -5.58 7.93
CA ALA A 26 -14.65 -4.67 9.00
C ALA A 26 -13.83 -3.35 9.01
N ASP A 27 -12.62 -3.36 8.44
CA ASP A 27 -11.77 -2.18 8.36
C ASP A 27 -12.16 -1.25 7.19
N ALA A 28 -13.07 -1.68 6.32
CA ALA A 28 -13.37 -0.98 5.06
C ALA A 28 -13.78 0.49 5.25
N ALA A 29 -14.59 0.78 6.26
CA ALA A 29 -15.03 2.15 6.52
C ALA A 29 -13.87 3.08 6.90
N GLU A 30 -12.97 2.59 7.75
CA GLU A 30 -11.82 3.38 8.21
C GLU A 30 -10.78 3.55 7.07
N ILE A 31 -10.55 2.49 6.29
CA ILE A 31 -9.68 2.55 5.11
C ILE A 31 -10.25 3.51 4.05
N LEU A 32 -11.56 3.45 3.79
CA LEU A 32 -12.22 4.36 2.85
C LEU A 32 -12.11 5.83 3.30
N ASN A 33 -12.18 6.11 4.61
CA ASN A 33 -11.95 7.45 5.15
C ASN A 33 -10.52 7.96 4.90
N ILE A 34 -9.53 7.07 4.79
CA ILE A 34 -8.18 7.45 4.37
C ILE A 34 -8.13 7.72 2.86
N TYR A 35 -8.83 6.91 2.05
CA TYR A 35 -8.78 6.99 0.59
C TYR A 35 -9.60 8.16 0.01
N ALA A 36 -10.77 8.45 0.55
CA ALA A 36 -11.68 9.47 0.03
C ALA A 36 -11.01 10.84 -0.22
N PRO A 37 -10.19 11.40 0.69
CA PRO A 37 -9.50 12.66 0.44
C PRO A 37 -8.49 12.60 -0.72
N TYR A 38 -7.94 11.43 -1.05
CA TYR A 38 -7.08 11.27 -2.23
C TYR A 38 -7.87 11.38 -3.53
N ILE A 39 -9.15 10.98 -3.52
CA ILE A 39 -10.05 11.13 -4.65
C ILE A 39 -10.50 12.59 -4.78
N THR A 40 -10.99 13.19 -3.69
CA THR A 40 -11.65 14.50 -3.74
C THR A 40 -10.69 15.68 -3.83
N ASP A 41 -9.49 15.56 -3.26
CA ASP A 41 -8.59 16.69 -3.07
C ASP A 41 -7.28 16.56 -3.85
N THR A 42 -7.01 15.43 -4.49
CA THR A 42 -5.72 15.17 -5.16
C THR A 42 -5.87 14.50 -6.52
N ALA A 43 -4.82 14.58 -7.33
CA ALA A 43 -4.66 13.79 -8.55
C ALA A 43 -3.71 12.58 -8.36
N ILE A 44 -3.47 12.16 -7.11
CA ILE A 44 -2.70 10.94 -6.79
C ILE A 44 -3.44 9.69 -7.29
N THR A 45 -4.76 9.69 -7.22
CA THR A 45 -5.62 8.72 -7.91
C THR A 45 -6.45 9.43 -8.98
N PHE A 46 -6.72 8.72 -10.09
CA PHE A 46 -7.54 9.26 -11.17
C PHE A 46 -9.02 8.88 -11.06
N GLU A 47 -9.45 8.27 -9.94
CA GLU A 47 -10.89 8.14 -9.66
C GLU A 47 -11.50 9.54 -9.43
N TYR A 48 -12.75 9.72 -9.90
CA TYR A 48 -13.51 10.97 -9.76
C TYR A 48 -14.47 10.92 -8.59
N ASP A 49 -15.08 9.75 -8.37
CA ASP A 49 -16.12 9.55 -7.36
C ASP A 49 -15.63 8.65 -6.25
N VAL A 50 -15.97 8.97 -5.01
CA VAL A 50 -15.70 8.11 -3.86
C VAL A 50 -16.62 6.90 -3.96
N PRO A 51 -16.07 5.66 -3.98
CA PRO A 51 -16.88 4.46 -4.04
C PRO A 51 -17.79 4.34 -2.80
N THR A 52 -18.89 3.63 -2.94
CA THR A 52 -19.71 3.27 -1.78
C THR A 52 -18.95 2.35 -0.84
N LEU A 53 -19.35 2.31 0.44
CA LEU A 53 -18.73 1.39 1.40
C LEU A 53 -18.86 -0.07 0.96
N GLU A 54 -20.00 -0.45 0.38
CA GLU A 54 -20.23 -1.81 -0.12
C GLU A 54 -19.26 -2.17 -1.26
N GLU A 55 -19.11 -1.28 -2.23
CA GLU A 55 -18.19 -1.45 -3.35
C GLU A 55 -16.74 -1.55 -2.83
N PHE A 56 -16.34 -0.65 -1.91
CA PHE A 56 -14.98 -0.64 -1.37
C PHE A 56 -14.69 -1.89 -0.52
N THR A 57 -15.66 -2.37 0.26
CA THR A 57 -15.58 -3.65 0.98
C THR A 57 -15.38 -4.81 0.01
N GLY A 58 -16.10 -4.80 -1.12
CA GLY A 58 -15.92 -5.78 -2.19
C GLY A 58 -14.50 -5.78 -2.79
N ARG A 59 -13.90 -4.59 -2.97
CA ARG A 59 -12.50 -4.46 -3.43
C ARG A 59 -11.51 -5.10 -2.45
N ILE A 60 -11.67 -4.88 -1.14
CA ILE A 60 -10.82 -5.50 -0.10
C ILE A 60 -10.98 -7.03 -0.12
N ARG A 61 -12.22 -7.52 -0.11
CA ARG A 61 -12.52 -8.96 -0.17
C ARG A 61 -11.87 -9.60 -1.39
N HIS A 62 -12.06 -9.04 -2.57
CA HIS A 62 -11.50 -9.56 -3.82
C HIS A 62 -9.97 -9.60 -3.79
N THR A 63 -9.33 -8.56 -3.27
CA THR A 63 -7.86 -8.54 -3.14
C THR A 63 -7.38 -9.66 -2.23
N LEU A 64 -8.02 -9.84 -1.07
CA LEU A 64 -7.65 -10.86 -0.07
C LEU A 64 -7.83 -12.32 -0.56
N GLU A 65 -8.56 -12.55 -1.65
CA GLU A 65 -8.65 -13.89 -2.26
C GLU A 65 -7.28 -14.42 -2.73
N LYS A 66 -6.37 -13.53 -3.13
CA LYS A 66 -5.06 -13.93 -3.66
C LYS A 66 -3.91 -13.13 -3.04
N TYR A 67 -4.06 -11.85 -2.80
CA TYR A 67 -2.99 -10.92 -2.45
C TYR A 67 -3.12 -10.36 -1.04
N PRO A 68 -2.01 -9.95 -0.41
CA PRO A 68 -2.04 -9.25 0.87
C PRO A 68 -2.69 -7.88 0.74
N TYR A 69 -3.51 -7.55 1.73
CA TYR A 69 -4.04 -6.23 2.02
C TYR A 69 -3.72 -5.92 3.48
N LEU A 70 -2.84 -4.96 3.74
CA LEU A 70 -2.28 -4.68 5.05
C LEU A 70 -2.69 -3.29 5.54
N VAL A 71 -2.93 -3.17 6.84
CA VAL A 71 -3.17 -1.89 7.53
C VAL A 71 -2.10 -1.62 8.57
N ALA A 72 -1.73 -0.35 8.71
CA ALA A 72 -0.89 0.15 9.79
C ALA A 72 -1.78 0.75 10.86
N VAL A 73 -1.66 0.24 12.08
CA VAL A 73 -2.47 0.65 13.23
C VAL A 73 -1.57 1.29 14.28
N ARG A 74 -1.96 2.45 14.79
CA ARG A 74 -1.36 3.15 15.92
C ARG A 74 -2.47 3.65 16.84
N ASP A 75 -2.37 3.41 18.14
CA ASP A 75 -3.38 3.82 19.14
C ASP A 75 -4.81 3.37 18.79
N SER A 76 -4.94 2.13 18.24
CA SER A 76 -6.20 1.54 17.75
C SER A 76 -6.80 2.21 16.51
N GLU A 77 -6.12 3.15 15.88
CA GLU A 77 -6.53 3.84 14.66
C GLU A 77 -5.74 3.34 13.45
N ILE A 78 -6.40 3.12 12.30
CA ILE A 78 -5.73 2.84 11.03
C ILE A 78 -5.16 4.14 10.47
N ILE A 79 -3.84 4.21 10.33
CA ILE A 79 -3.10 5.39 9.86
C ILE A 79 -2.53 5.24 8.45
N GLY A 80 -2.74 4.11 7.82
CA GLY A 80 -2.33 3.83 6.44
C GLY A 80 -2.60 2.40 6.07
N TYR A 81 -2.56 2.12 4.77
CA TYR A 81 -2.73 0.78 4.23
C TYR A 81 -1.94 0.60 2.94
N ALA A 82 -1.59 -0.65 2.65
CA ALA A 82 -0.97 -1.05 1.39
C ALA A 82 -1.50 -2.41 0.97
N TYR A 83 -1.59 -2.64 -0.33
CA TYR A 83 -2.02 -3.91 -0.87
C TYR A 83 -1.32 -4.21 -2.19
N ALA A 84 -1.41 -5.45 -2.61
CA ALA A 84 -1.01 -5.84 -3.95
C ALA A 84 -2.22 -6.32 -4.76
N GLY A 85 -2.08 -6.27 -6.07
CA GLY A 85 -3.05 -6.79 -7.02
C GLY A 85 -2.35 -7.44 -8.20
N ALA A 86 -3.12 -8.08 -9.08
CA ALA A 86 -2.59 -8.64 -10.30
C ALA A 86 -2.01 -7.53 -11.19
N PHE A 87 -0.77 -7.70 -11.65
CA PHE A 87 -0.18 -6.78 -12.63
C PHE A 87 -0.98 -6.79 -13.95
N TYR A 88 -1.29 -8.00 -14.45
CA TYR A 88 -2.21 -8.24 -15.56
C TYR A 88 -2.96 -9.56 -15.39
N GLY A 89 -4.16 -9.65 -15.96
CA GLY A 89 -5.07 -10.79 -15.79
C GLY A 89 -4.73 -12.05 -16.64
N ARG A 90 -3.45 -12.33 -16.91
CA ARG A 90 -3.00 -13.52 -17.65
C ARG A 90 -1.99 -14.31 -16.83
N ALA A 91 -2.08 -15.63 -16.82
CA ALA A 91 -1.26 -16.52 -16.00
C ALA A 91 0.26 -16.33 -16.16
N ALA A 92 0.74 -15.91 -17.33
CA ALA A 92 2.16 -15.63 -17.55
C ALA A 92 2.69 -14.45 -16.68
N TYR A 93 1.80 -13.63 -16.12
CA TYR A 93 2.14 -12.52 -15.21
C TYR A 93 1.96 -12.88 -13.73
N ASP A 94 1.68 -14.11 -13.36
CA ASP A 94 1.37 -14.50 -11.99
C ASP A 94 2.49 -14.16 -10.99
N TRP A 95 3.74 -14.17 -11.41
CA TRP A 95 4.90 -13.78 -10.57
C TRP A 95 5.12 -12.28 -10.45
N SER A 96 4.19 -11.48 -10.96
CA SER A 96 4.22 -10.03 -10.99
C SER A 96 3.01 -9.46 -10.26
N ALA A 97 3.21 -8.47 -9.42
CA ALA A 97 2.14 -7.80 -8.70
C ALA A 97 2.27 -6.29 -8.79
N GLU A 98 1.14 -5.59 -8.90
CA GLU A 98 1.06 -4.14 -8.71
C GLU A 98 0.88 -3.83 -7.24
N THR A 99 1.63 -2.86 -6.72
CA THR A 99 1.57 -2.43 -5.32
C THR A 99 0.96 -1.05 -5.20
N THR A 100 0.11 -0.88 -4.19
CA THR A 100 -0.60 0.37 -3.89
C THR A 100 -0.46 0.71 -2.42
N ILE A 101 -0.31 2.01 -2.11
CA ILE A 101 -0.21 2.51 -0.74
C ILE A 101 -0.91 3.85 -0.58
N TYR A 102 -1.59 4.02 0.55
CA TYR A 102 -2.14 5.30 1.00
C TYR A 102 -1.90 5.47 2.50
N VAL A 103 -1.52 6.67 2.90
CA VAL A 103 -1.25 7.03 4.31
C VAL A 103 -2.18 8.15 4.72
N LYS A 104 -2.75 8.06 5.91
CA LYS A 104 -3.64 9.09 6.46
C LYS A 104 -2.97 10.46 6.42
N LYS A 105 -3.70 11.50 6.00
CA LYS A 105 -3.20 12.89 6.01
C LYS A 105 -2.67 13.24 7.39
N GLY A 106 -1.49 13.87 7.46
CA GLY A 106 -0.81 14.18 8.72
C GLY A 106 0.07 13.06 9.28
N CYS A 107 -0.03 11.83 8.76
CA CYS A 107 0.85 10.71 9.13
C CYS A 107 1.99 10.46 8.13
N SER A 108 2.11 11.30 7.09
CA SER A 108 3.23 11.26 6.15
C SER A 108 4.56 11.53 6.88
N HIS A 109 5.65 10.94 6.37
CA HIS A 109 7.00 11.07 6.95
C HIS A 109 7.21 10.45 8.35
N SER A 110 6.23 9.71 8.89
CA SER A 110 6.33 8.98 10.17
C SER A 110 6.94 7.57 10.04
N GLY A 111 7.40 7.18 8.85
CA GLY A 111 7.91 5.83 8.57
C GLY A 111 6.84 4.78 8.26
N VAL A 112 5.56 5.09 8.40
CA VAL A 112 4.40 4.18 8.14
C VAL A 112 4.49 3.53 6.77
N GLY A 113 4.73 4.34 5.72
CA GLY A 113 4.81 3.82 4.35
C GLY A 113 5.92 2.80 4.17
N LYS A 114 7.09 3.04 4.76
CA LYS A 114 8.22 2.10 4.71
C LYS A 114 7.88 0.78 5.43
N LEU A 115 7.28 0.85 6.61
CA LEU A 115 6.87 -0.35 7.37
C LEU A 115 5.83 -1.17 6.58
N LEU A 116 4.80 -0.52 6.03
CA LEU A 116 3.79 -1.18 5.20
C LEU A 116 4.41 -1.91 4.00
N TYR A 117 5.33 -1.25 3.28
CA TYR A 117 5.98 -1.88 2.12
C TYR A 117 6.94 -3.01 2.51
N GLN A 118 7.65 -2.90 3.64
CA GLN A 118 8.50 -3.98 4.13
C GLN A 118 7.69 -5.25 4.43
N GLU A 119 6.55 -5.12 5.11
CA GLU A 119 5.68 -6.25 5.41
C GLU A 119 4.99 -6.77 4.14
N LEU A 120 4.56 -5.88 3.25
CA LEU A 120 3.96 -6.26 1.97
C LEU A 120 4.95 -7.06 1.11
N GLU A 121 6.20 -6.62 1.00
CA GLU A 121 7.25 -7.33 0.27
C GLU A 121 7.58 -8.68 0.91
N THR A 122 7.57 -8.77 2.24
CA THR A 122 7.79 -10.03 2.96
C THR A 122 6.68 -11.03 2.63
N ALA A 123 5.42 -10.62 2.67
CA ALA A 123 4.28 -11.46 2.30
C ALA A 123 4.35 -11.88 0.82
N LEU A 124 4.64 -10.95 -0.09
CA LEU A 124 4.71 -11.25 -1.53
C LEU A 124 5.87 -12.20 -1.87
N LYS A 125 7.03 -12.08 -1.21
CA LYS A 125 8.12 -13.07 -1.34
C LYS A 125 7.69 -14.46 -0.88
N ALA A 126 6.97 -14.55 0.23
CA ALA A 126 6.45 -15.84 0.73
C ALA A 126 5.40 -16.47 -0.22
N GLN A 127 4.72 -15.64 -1.01
CA GLN A 127 3.83 -16.08 -2.10
C GLN A 127 4.57 -16.50 -3.38
N ASN A 128 5.89 -16.38 -3.48
CA ASN A 128 6.71 -16.57 -4.69
C ASN A 128 6.50 -15.48 -5.76
N ILE A 129 6.04 -14.29 -5.39
CA ILE A 129 6.06 -13.11 -6.28
C ILE A 129 7.51 -12.62 -6.42
N ILE A 130 7.88 -12.28 -7.64
CA ILE A 130 9.26 -11.90 -8.00
C ILE A 130 9.34 -10.42 -8.38
N ASN A 131 8.34 -9.92 -9.10
CA ASN A 131 8.33 -8.57 -9.66
C ASN A 131 7.24 -7.71 -9.01
N LEU A 132 7.62 -6.52 -8.57
CA LEU A 132 6.68 -5.51 -8.10
C LEU A 132 6.65 -4.33 -9.06
N TYR A 133 5.45 -3.82 -9.29
CA TYR A 133 5.20 -2.64 -10.11
C TYR A 133 4.39 -1.62 -9.32
N ALA A 134 4.62 -0.35 -9.59
CA ALA A 134 3.83 0.75 -9.06
C ALA A 134 3.43 1.69 -10.20
N CYS A 135 2.13 1.95 -10.30
CA CYS A 135 1.54 2.92 -11.22
C CYS A 135 1.31 4.23 -10.45
N ILE A 136 1.97 5.31 -10.85
CA ILE A 136 2.03 6.53 -10.06
C ILE A 136 1.62 7.72 -10.93
N GLY A 137 0.61 8.49 -10.49
CA GLY A 137 0.30 9.80 -11.06
C GLY A 137 1.50 10.72 -10.94
N TYR A 138 1.83 11.43 -12.02
CA TYR A 138 3.06 12.21 -12.11
C TYR A 138 2.81 13.57 -12.78
N PRO A 139 3.13 14.69 -12.13
CA PRO A 139 2.97 16.01 -12.72
C PRO A 139 4.20 16.38 -13.53
N GLU A 140 4.03 17.21 -14.56
CA GLU A 140 5.14 17.87 -15.28
C GLU A 140 5.90 18.81 -14.31
N GLU A 141 5.12 19.63 -13.58
CA GLU A 141 5.55 20.44 -12.45
C GLU A 141 4.63 20.19 -11.27
N ASP A 142 5.18 20.27 -10.05
CA ASP A 142 4.40 20.08 -8.83
C ASP A 142 3.30 21.15 -8.73
N ASP A 143 2.10 20.74 -8.36
CA ASP A 143 0.97 21.63 -8.14
C ASP A 143 0.22 21.29 -6.83
N GLU A 144 -0.88 22.00 -6.56
CA GLU A 144 -1.68 21.82 -5.34
C GLU A 144 -2.35 20.45 -5.25
N TYR A 145 -2.51 19.71 -6.36
CA TYR A 145 -3.18 18.41 -6.42
C TYR A 145 -2.23 17.23 -6.51
N LEU A 146 -1.02 17.45 -7.07
CA LEU A 146 -0.08 16.36 -7.31
C LEU A 146 1.36 16.85 -7.25
N THR A 147 2.19 16.09 -6.54
CA THR A 147 3.63 16.31 -6.45
C THR A 147 4.40 15.06 -6.85
N LYS A 148 5.71 15.19 -7.01
CA LYS A 148 6.60 14.07 -7.34
C LYS A 148 6.94 13.18 -6.12
N ASN A 149 6.36 13.44 -4.96
CA ASN A 149 6.68 12.75 -3.70
C ASN A 149 6.49 11.23 -3.78
N SER A 150 5.41 10.75 -4.44
CA SER A 150 5.16 9.31 -4.54
C SER A 150 6.26 8.60 -5.33
N LYS A 151 6.70 9.17 -6.46
CA LYS A 151 7.82 8.64 -7.24
C LYS A 151 9.11 8.59 -6.39
N GLN A 152 9.45 9.70 -5.71
CA GLN A 152 10.63 9.78 -4.83
C GLN A 152 10.57 8.75 -3.69
N PHE A 153 9.39 8.58 -3.08
CA PHE A 153 9.18 7.56 -2.06
C PHE A 153 9.50 6.15 -2.57
N HIS A 154 9.00 5.79 -3.76
CA HIS A 154 9.28 4.48 -4.36
C HIS A 154 10.76 4.33 -4.74
N GLU A 155 11.42 5.40 -5.22
CA GLU A 155 12.87 5.38 -5.46
C GLU A 155 13.66 5.06 -4.19
N HIS A 156 13.30 5.66 -3.04
CA HIS A 156 13.93 5.36 -1.75
C HIS A 156 13.70 3.91 -1.28
N LEU A 157 12.63 3.26 -1.75
CA LEU A 157 12.38 1.85 -1.49
C LEU A 157 13.03 0.90 -2.50
N GLY A 158 13.80 1.44 -3.45
CA GLY A 158 14.54 0.65 -4.43
C GLY A 158 13.77 0.35 -5.72
N TYR A 159 12.65 1.01 -5.96
CA TYR A 159 11.98 0.98 -7.27
C TYR A 159 12.75 1.83 -8.27
N ARG A 160 12.75 1.41 -9.54
CA ARG A 160 13.32 2.16 -10.66
C ARG A 160 12.23 2.56 -11.66
N LEU A 161 12.36 3.71 -12.27
CA LEU A 161 11.49 4.16 -13.35
C LEU A 161 11.68 3.29 -14.59
N ILE A 162 10.59 2.82 -15.18
CA ILE A 162 10.60 2.03 -16.42
C ILE A 162 9.87 2.70 -17.59
N GLY A 163 8.95 3.61 -17.33
CA GLY A 163 8.25 4.33 -18.39
C GLY A 163 7.38 5.45 -17.89
N GLU A 164 7.08 6.39 -18.80
CA GLU A 164 6.21 7.52 -18.55
C GLU A 164 5.16 7.62 -19.66
N PHE A 165 3.90 7.76 -19.26
CA PHE A 165 2.76 8.02 -20.13
C PHE A 165 2.37 9.48 -19.99
N ARG A 166 2.66 10.27 -21.00
CA ARG A 166 2.46 11.71 -20.96
C ARG A 166 1.01 12.08 -21.17
N LYS A 167 0.47 12.94 -20.28
CA LYS A 167 -0.88 13.52 -20.36
C LYS A 167 -1.96 12.47 -20.61
N CYS A 168 -1.84 11.32 -19.91
CA CYS A 168 -2.76 10.20 -20.02
C CYS A 168 -3.95 10.28 -19.06
N GLY A 169 -3.87 11.08 -17.98
CA GLY A 169 -4.94 11.32 -17.03
C GLY A 169 -5.38 12.79 -17.03
N TYR A 170 -6.70 13.02 -16.88
CA TYR A 170 -7.26 14.37 -16.78
C TYR A 170 -8.04 14.47 -15.47
N LYS A 171 -7.73 15.46 -14.63
CA LYS A 171 -8.43 15.71 -13.36
C LYS A 171 -8.24 17.16 -12.93
N PHE A 172 -9.20 17.75 -12.23
CA PHE A 172 -9.17 19.15 -11.78
C PHE A 172 -8.82 20.17 -12.89
N GLY A 173 -9.31 19.90 -14.14
CA GLY A 173 -9.06 20.79 -15.27
C GLY A 173 -7.64 20.70 -15.84
N ARG A 174 -6.82 19.71 -15.45
CA ARG A 174 -5.43 19.56 -15.84
C ARG A 174 -5.11 18.16 -16.37
N TRP A 175 -4.14 18.08 -17.27
CA TRP A 175 -3.57 16.82 -17.76
C TRP A 175 -2.37 16.43 -16.90
N TYR A 176 -2.39 15.19 -16.42
CA TYR A 176 -1.31 14.57 -15.66
C TYR A 176 -0.68 13.42 -16.42
N HIS A 177 0.60 13.19 -16.15
CA HIS A 177 1.33 12.03 -16.59
C HIS A 177 1.08 10.86 -15.62
N MET A 178 1.49 9.68 -16.02
CA MET A 178 1.58 8.52 -15.18
C MET A 178 2.93 7.84 -15.45
N VAL A 179 3.61 7.41 -14.38
CA VAL A 179 4.84 6.64 -14.49
C VAL A 179 4.65 5.24 -13.97
N TRP A 180 5.30 4.28 -14.62
CA TRP A 180 5.50 2.94 -14.10
C TRP A 180 6.87 2.83 -13.47
N MET A 181 6.91 2.26 -12.29
CA MET A 181 8.13 1.90 -11.58
C MET A 181 8.14 0.42 -11.27
N GLU A 182 9.32 -0.21 -11.22
CA GLU A 182 9.49 -1.62 -10.91
C GLU A 182 10.51 -1.85 -9.82
N LYS A 183 10.33 -2.96 -9.08
CA LYS A 183 11.31 -3.51 -8.14
C LYS A 183 11.29 -5.03 -8.22
N MET A 184 12.46 -5.64 -8.40
CA MET A 184 12.59 -7.08 -8.32
C MET A 184 12.93 -7.48 -6.89
N ILE A 185 12.15 -8.40 -6.33
CA ILE A 185 12.27 -8.87 -4.95
C ILE A 185 12.76 -10.32 -4.84
N GLY A 186 12.99 -10.98 -5.97
CA GLY A 186 13.51 -12.35 -6.08
C GLY A 186 14.27 -12.57 -7.37
N GLU A 187 14.87 -13.76 -7.48
CA GLU A 187 15.59 -14.22 -8.66
C GLU A 187 14.58 -14.74 -9.72
N HIS A 188 15.01 -14.79 -10.99
CA HIS A 188 14.23 -15.36 -12.10
C HIS A 188 14.78 -16.75 -12.48
N PRO A 189 14.40 -17.82 -11.76
CA PRO A 189 14.86 -19.16 -12.08
C PRO A 189 14.23 -19.68 -13.37
N GLU A 190 14.89 -20.65 -14.03
CA GLU A 190 14.35 -21.29 -15.25
C GLU A 190 12.99 -21.96 -15.01
N LYS A 191 12.73 -22.42 -13.79
CA LYS A 191 11.45 -23.03 -13.35
C LYS A 191 11.02 -22.36 -12.06
N PRO A 192 10.24 -21.27 -12.13
CA PRO A 192 9.73 -20.61 -10.95
C PRO A 192 8.72 -21.50 -10.20
N GLU A 193 8.74 -21.42 -8.86
CA GLU A 193 7.73 -22.06 -8.04
C GLU A 193 6.36 -21.41 -8.28
N GLN A 194 5.28 -22.17 -8.10
CA GLN A 194 3.93 -21.65 -8.26
C GLN A 194 3.64 -20.57 -7.22
N VAL A 195 2.91 -19.55 -7.65
CA VAL A 195 2.46 -18.49 -6.76
C VAL A 195 1.37 -19.01 -5.83
N LYS A 196 1.58 -18.81 -4.53
CA LYS A 196 0.63 -19.17 -3.47
C LYS A 196 -0.38 -18.03 -3.26
N ARG A 197 -1.53 -18.37 -2.69
CA ARG A 197 -2.46 -17.34 -2.17
C ARG A 197 -1.95 -16.79 -0.84
N PHE A 198 -2.34 -15.57 -0.50
CA PHE A 198 -1.99 -14.96 0.78
C PHE A 198 -2.48 -15.79 1.99
N SER A 199 -3.63 -16.44 1.87
CA SER A 199 -4.18 -17.33 2.89
C SER A 199 -3.41 -18.66 3.10
N GLU A 200 -2.42 -18.95 2.26
CA GLU A 200 -1.62 -20.18 2.30
C GLU A 200 -0.22 -19.98 2.92
N ILE A 201 0.10 -18.74 3.33
CA ILE A 201 1.40 -18.35 3.89
C ILE A 201 1.32 -17.86 5.32
#